data_339917be6aa3ce1c1510d7fef92e6acd
#
_entry.id   339917be6aa3ce1c1510d7fef92e6acd
#
_cell.length_a   1.000
_cell.length_b   1.000
_cell.length_c   1.000
_cell.angle_alpha   90.00
_cell.angle_beta   90.00
_cell.angle_gamma   90.00
#
_symmetry.space_group_name_H-M   'P 1'
#
loop_
_entity.id
_entity.type
_entity.pdbx_description
1 polymer ?
#
loop_
_entity_poly.entity_id
_entity_poly.type
_entity_poly.pdbx_seq_one_letter_code
_entity_poly.pdbx_strand_id
1 'polypeptide(L)'
;MLYCIDMLAAPSTAGRHRGRARDPGIDARVLAAAHRHLAALGYEAMSVAAVAQEAGTTRQALYRRWPDKASLAADALQATAEPGPEVASEDPLADLAAELADFQRGVSLPGRLSLAGTMLQDSTAPEARTRYQARVIAPRRRRIRAILERAQTLGLIDADADLDVAVTMGTGSWYARALAGDDPPPDWPARTAALVWRAAGGATASDPPSAARRPPLRAPSAARAQ
;
A
#
# COMPACT_ATOMS: atom_id res chain seq x y z
N MET A 1 26.06 -3.87 84.65
CA MET A 1 25.88 -5.13 83.89
C MET A 1 24.65 -4.98 83.04
N LEU A 2 24.78 -4.49 81.84
CA LEU A 2 23.69 -4.38 80.92
C LEU A 2 24.21 -4.86 79.55
N TYR A 3 23.61 -5.94 79.05
CA TYR A 3 23.81 -6.44 77.70
C TYR A 3 22.81 -5.74 76.77
N CYS A 4 23.28 -4.96 75.84
CA CYS A 4 22.52 -4.50 74.69
C CYS A 4 22.54 -5.58 73.64
N ILE A 5 21.38 -6.08 73.23
CA ILE A 5 21.20 -6.98 72.12
C ILE A 5 20.94 -6.09 70.90
N ASP A 6 21.89 -6.13 69.98
CA ASP A 6 21.82 -5.48 68.69
C ASP A 6 20.94 -6.33 67.73
N MET A 7 19.79 -5.81 67.35
CA MET A 7 18.88 -6.43 66.41
C MET A 7 19.23 -5.95 65.02
N LEU A 8 20.08 -6.69 64.29
CA LEU A 8 20.38 -6.52 62.89
C LEU A 8 19.10 -6.74 62.07
N ALA A 9 18.52 -5.65 61.55
CA ALA A 9 17.49 -5.68 60.53
C ALA A 9 18.10 -6.11 59.20
N ALA A 10 17.66 -7.23 58.65
CA ALA A 10 17.99 -7.70 57.34
C ALA A 10 17.41 -6.75 56.24
N PRO A 11 18.15 -6.41 55.19
CA PRO A 11 17.60 -5.64 54.11
C PRO A 11 16.63 -6.48 53.29
N SER A 12 15.36 -6.04 53.23
CA SER A 12 14.34 -6.56 52.34
C SER A 12 14.77 -6.32 50.88
N THR A 13 15.23 -7.34 50.20
CA THR A 13 15.41 -7.33 48.74
C THR A 13 14.04 -7.37 48.07
N ALA A 14 13.42 -6.18 47.93
CA ALA A 14 12.31 -6.01 47.02
C ALA A 14 12.81 -6.29 45.59
N GLY A 15 12.55 -7.51 45.13
CA GLY A 15 12.81 -7.92 43.78
C GLY A 15 12.10 -6.99 42.82
N ARG A 16 12.86 -6.12 42.14
CA ARG A 16 12.37 -5.39 40.97
C ARG A 16 11.87 -6.43 39.97
N HIS A 17 10.56 -6.51 39.79
CA HIS A 17 10.00 -7.22 38.65
C HIS A 17 10.57 -6.57 37.39
N ARG A 18 11.66 -7.15 36.88
CA ARG A 18 12.12 -6.91 35.51
C ARG A 18 10.94 -7.30 34.62
N GLY A 19 10.27 -6.29 34.04
CA GLY A 19 9.27 -6.53 33.01
C GLY A 19 9.83 -7.52 32.01
N ARG A 20 9.04 -8.55 31.68
CA ARG A 20 9.41 -9.62 30.72
C ARG A 20 10.07 -8.96 29.51
N ALA A 21 11.32 -9.36 29.20
CA ALA A 21 12.06 -8.85 28.04
C ALA A 21 11.15 -8.89 26.80
N ARG A 22 11.14 -7.81 26.03
CA ARG A 22 10.39 -7.76 24.76
C ARG A 22 10.85 -8.91 23.90
N ASP A 23 9.96 -9.83 23.56
CA ASP A 23 10.23 -10.85 22.55
C ASP A 23 10.33 -10.17 21.18
N PRO A 24 11.52 -10.12 20.55
CA PRO A 24 11.71 -9.43 19.28
C PRO A 24 10.95 -10.08 18.12
N GLY A 25 10.58 -11.35 18.26
CA GLY A 25 9.84 -12.11 17.24
C GLY A 25 8.32 -11.98 17.34
N ILE A 26 7.79 -11.35 18.40
CA ILE A 26 6.33 -11.33 18.61
C ILE A 26 5.59 -10.59 17.49
N ASP A 27 6.15 -9.49 16.98
CA ASP A 27 5.51 -8.69 15.94
C ASP A 27 5.43 -9.48 14.63
N ALA A 28 6.48 -10.19 14.25
CA ALA A 28 6.48 -11.05 13.07
C ALA A 28 5.44 -12.17 13.19
N ARG A 29 5.32 -12.83 14.37
CA ARG A 29 4.31 -13.87 14.60
C ARG A 29 2.88 -13.32 14.52
N VAL A 30 2.66 -12.13 15.09
CA VAL A 30 1.35 -11.45 15.03
C VAL A 30 0.98 -11.10 13.60
N LEU A 31 1.90 -10.51 12.82
CA LEU A 31 1.64 -10.16 11.43
C LEU A 31 1.40 -11.40 10.56
N ALA A 32 2.16 -12.48 10.77
CA ALA A 32 1.95 -13.75 10.08
C ALA A 32 0.60 -14.39 10.42
N ALA A 33 0.19 -14.39 11.69
CA ALA A 33 -1.13 -14.87 12.13
C ALA A 33 -2.25 -14.00 11.52
N ALA A 34 -2.13 -12.67 11.59
CA ALA A 34 -3.11 -11.75 11.01
C ALA A 34 -3.25 -11.97 9.50
N HIS A 35 -2.15 -12.17 8.78
CA HIS A 35 -2.18 -12.47 7.34
C HIS A 35 -2.93 -13.79 7.06
N ARG A 36 -2.69 -14.86 7.81
CA ARG A 36 -3.43 -16.13 7.66
C ARG A 36 -4.94 -15.95 7.89
N HIS A 37 -5.32 -15.22 8.94
CA HIS A 37 -6.73 -14.93 9.21
C HIS A 37 -7.39 -14.09 8.11
N LEU A 38 -6.69 -13.08 7.59
CA LEU A 38 -7.16 -12.29 6.44
C LEU A 38 -7.34 -13.15 5.20
N ALA A 39 -6.39 -14.03 4.91
CA ALA A 39 -6.45 -14.90 3.74
C ALA A 39 -7.60 -15.92 3.83
N ALA A 40 -7.83 -16.49 5.02
CA ALA A 40 -8.83 -17.55 5.21
C ALA A 40 -10.25 -17.00 5.39
N LEU A 41 -10.41 -15.88 6.09
CA LEU A 41 -11.71 -15.40 6.58
C LEU A 41 -12.12 -14.05 5.98
N GLY A 42 -11.20 -13.33 5.37
CA GLY A 42 -11.39 -11.93 4.98
C GLY A 42 -11.31 -10.97 6.16
N TYR A 43 -11.36 -9.66 5.86
CA TYR A 43 -11.17 -8.63 6.88
C TYR A 43 -12.30 -8.64 7.91
N GLU A 44 -13.57 -8.76 7.49
CA GLU A 44 -14.70 -8.64 8.43
C GLU A 44 -14.68 -9.74 9.48
N ALA A 45 -14.43 -10.98 9.10
CA ALA A 45 -14.43 -12.12 10.01
C ALA A 45 -13.11 -12.32 10.78
N MET A 46 -12.03 -11.58 10.44
CA MET A 46 -10.77 -11.62 11.19
C MET A 46 -10.97 -11.15 12.62
N SER A 47 -10.61 -11.99 13.61
CA SER A 47 -10.68 -11.69 15.03
C SER A 47 -9.31 -11.33 15.60
N VAL A 48 -9.17 -10.11 16.15
CA VAL A 48 -7.93 -9.68 16.85
C VAL A 48 -7.62 -10.58 18.06
N ALA A 49 -8.64 -11.13 18.71
CA ALA A 49 -8.44 -12.05 19.83
C ALA A 49 -7.86 -13.40 19.37
N ALA A 50 -8.36 -13.96 18.27
CA ALA A 50 -7.84 -15.18 17.68
C ALA A 50 -6.40 -15.00 17.17
N VAL A 51 -6.10 -13.88 16.51
CA VAL A 51 -4.73 -13.52 16.11
C VAL A 51 -3.79 -13.44 17.30
N ALA A 52 -4.22 -12.81 18.41
CA ALA A 52 -3.43 -12.72 19.63
C ALA A 52 -3.14 -14.11 20.23
N GLN A 53 -4.14 -14.96 20.30
CA GLN A 53 -4.03 -16.32 20.80
C GLN A 53 -3.05 -17.15 19.95
N GLU A 54 -3.18 -17.12 18.64
CA GLU A 54 -2.31 -17.84 17.72
C GLU A 54 -0.86 -17.36 17.77
N ALA A 55 -0.64 -16.05 17.93
CA ALA A 55 0.69 -15.47 18.06
C ALA A 55 1.32 -15.66 19.44
N GLY A 56 0.62 -16.25 20.41
CA GLY A 56 1.11 -16.47 21.78
C GLY A 56 1.22 -15.17 22.59
N THR A 57 0.27 -14.24 22.40
CA THR A 57 0.23 -12.94 23.10
C THR A 57 -1.19 -12.59 23.56
N THR A 58 -1.37 -11.38 24.09
CA THR A 58 -2.67 -10.92 24.57
C THR A 58 -3.24 -9.85 23.64
N ARG A 59 -4.58 -9.77 23.56
CA ARG A 59 -5.29 -8.71 22.82
C ARG A 59 -4.83 -7.30 23.27
N GLN A 60 -4.59 -7.11 24.57
CA GLN A 60 -4.12 -5.83 25.11
C GLN A 60 -2.71 -5.50 24.58
N ALA A 61 -1.83 -6.50 24.43
CA ALA A 61 -0.50 -6.31 23.87
C ALA A 61 -0.54 -5.93 22.39
N LEU A 62 -1.51 -6.46 21.65
CA LEU A 62 -1.75 -6.05 20.25
C LEU A 62 -2.19 -4.59 20.16
N TYR A 63 -3.19 -4.17 20.93
CA TYR A 63 -3.72 -2.81 20.86
C TYR A 63 -2.71 -1.72 21.26
N ARG A 64 -1.66 -2.06 22.01
CA ARG A 64 -0.54 -1.13 22.24
C ARG A 64 0.32 -0.86 21.00
N ARG A 65 0.31 -1.76 20.01
CA ARG A 65 1.09 -1.67 18.76
C ARG A 65 0.23 -1.29 17.57
N TRP A 66 -0.94 -1.88 17.49
CA TRP A 66 -1.94 -1.66 16.46
C TRP A 66 -3.22 -1.17 17.12
N PRO A 67 -3.50 0.13 17.09
CA PRO A 67 -4.63 0.72 17.83
C PRO A 67 -6.00 0.23 17.34
N ASP A 68 -6.05 -0.32 16.13
CA ASP A 68 -7.26 -0.89 15.54
C ASP A 68 -6.96 -2.10 14.64
N LYS A 69 -8.01 -2.83 14.30
CA LYS A 69 -7.96 -4.02 13.44
C LYS A 69 -7.44 -3.67 12.03
N ALA A 70 -7.77 -2.48 11.51
CA ALA A 70 -7.36 -2.07 10.18
C ALA A 70 -5.85 -1.80 10.11
N SER A 71 -5.27 -1.20 11.15
CA SER A 71 -3.81 -1.01 11.27
C SER A 71 -3.07 -2.34 11.30
N LEU A 72 -3.57 -3.31 12.07
CA LEU A 72 -3.00 -4.66 12.12
C LEU A 72 -3.08 -5.36 10.75
N ALA A 73 -4.23 -5.27 10.10
CA ALA A 73 -4.45 -5.86 8.78
C ALA A 73 -3.55 -5.23 7.72
N ALA A 74 -3.43 -3.90 7.71
CA ALA A 74 -2.57 -3.19 6.77
C ALA A 74 -1.10 -3.58 6.93
N ASP A 75 -0.60 -3.65 8.17
CA ASP A 75 0.78 -4.04 8.44
C ASP A 75 1.03 -5.53 8.13
N ALA A 76 0.05 -6.41 8.37
CA ALA A 76 0.15 -7.82 8.00
C ALA A 76 0.28 -8.01 6.49
N LEU A 77 -0.47 -7.23 5.70
CA LEU A 77 -0.38 -7.25 4.25
C LEU A 77 0.93 -6.63 3.73
N GLN A 78 1.42 -5.59 4.42
CA GLN A 78 2.71 -4.97 4.10
C GLN A 78 3.88 -5.94 4.34
N ALA A 79 3.84 -6.68 5.46
CA ALA A 79 4.89 -7.63 5.83
C ALA A 79 5.05 -8.79 4.84
N THR A 80 4.04 -9.07 4.04
CA THR A 80 4.05 -10.11 2.99
C THR A 80 4.19 -9.51 1.58
N ALA A 81 4.29 -8.18 1.45
CA ALA A 81 4.55 -7.55 0.17
C ALA A 81 6.03 -7.80 -0.20
N GLU A 82 6.25 -8.35 -1.38
CA GLU A 82 7.60 -8.35 -1.94
C GLU A 82 8.06 -6.91 -2.16
N PRO A 83 9.35 -6.61 -1.96
CA PRO A 83 9.90 -5.32 -2.36
C PRO A 83 9.54 -5.09 -3.83
N GLY A 84 8.96 -3.94 -4.15
CA GLY A 84 8.74 -3.56 -5.54
C GLY A 84 10.07 -3.46 -6.29
N PRO A 85 10.07 -3.35 -7.62
CA PRO A 85 11.31 -3.23 -8.40
C PRO A 85 12.16 -2.09 -7.84
N GLU A 86 13.36 -2.45 -7.38
CA GLU A 86 14.23 -1.59 -6.57
C GLU A 86 15.03 -0.60 -7.42
N VAL A 87 15.13 -0.85 -8.72
CA VAL A 87 15.95 -0.04 -9.64
C VAL A 87 15.11 0.39 -10.83
N ALA A 88 15.08 1.71 -11.04
CA ALA A 88 14.54 2.27 -12.28
C ALA A 88 15.39 1.79 -13.46
N SER A 89 14.76 1.17 -14.45
CA SER A 89 15.42 0.81 -15.70
C SER A 89 15.59 2.04 -16.62
N GLU A 90 16.22 1.87 -17.77
CA GLU A 90 16.29 2.95 -18.77
C GLU A 90 14.95 3.15 -19.50
N ASP A 91 14.01 2.22 -19.37
CA ASP A 91 12.68 2.23 -20.00
C ASP A 91 11.55 2.48 -18.98
N PRO A 92 11.07 3.73 -18.82
CA PRO A 92 9.97 4.04 -17.92
C PRO A 92 8.64 3.33 -18.26
N LEU A 93 8.39 2.98 -19.52
CA LEU A 93 7.19 2.22 -19.88
C LEU A 93 7.27 0.78 -19.37
N ALA A 94 8.43 0.15 -19.47
CA ALA A 94 8.67 -1.17 -18.89
C ALA A 94 8.58 -1.14 -17.37
N ASP A 95 9.11 -0.11 -16.72
CA ASP A 95 8.99 0.08 -15.27
C ASP A 95 7.53 0.26 -14.83
N LEU A 96 6.73 1.01 -15.58
CA LEU A 96 5.29 1.17 -15.31
C LEU A 96 4.56 -0.17 -15.42
N ALA A 97 4.86 -0.96 -16.46
CA ALA A 97 4.28 -2.29 -16.62
C ALA A 97 4.68 -3.23 -15.47
N ALA A 98 5.94 -3.19 -15.03
CA ALA A 98 6.45 -3.98 -13.90
C ALA A 98 5.78 -3.59 -12.58
N GLU A 99 5.59 -2.29 -12.31
CA GLU A 99 4.90 -1.79 -11.10
C GLU A 99 3.42 -2.21 -11.11
N LEU A 100 2.75 -2.19 -12.28
CA LEU A 100 1.37 -2.69 -12.41
C LEU A 100 1.28 -4.21 -12.27
N ALA A 101 2.28 -4.96 -12.71
CA ALA A 101 2.35 -6.40 -12.49
C ALA A 101 2.54 -6.73 -11.00
N ASP A 102 3.39 -5.98 -10.30
CA ASP A 102 3.52 -6.09 -8.85
C ASP A 102 2.21 -5.74 -8.13
N PHE A 103 1.52 -4.69 -8.58
CA PHE A 103 0.20 -4.35 -8.06
C PHE A 103 -0.79 -5.50 -8.25
N GLN A 104 -0.89 -6.08 -9.47
CA GLN A 104 -1.79 -7.18 -9.75
C GLN A 104 -1.51 -8.39 -8.84
N ARG A 105 -0.25 -8.80 -8.71
CA ARG A 105 0.15 -9.88 -7.78
C ARG A 105 -0.30 -9.55 -6.35
N GLY A 106 0.01 -8.34 -5.91
CA GLY A 106 -0.31 -7.90 -4.55
C GLY A 106 -1.81 -7.87 -4.26
N VAL A 107 -2.63 -7.27 -5.11
CA VAL A 107 -4.07 -7.10 -4.88
C VAL A 107 -4.83 -8.41 -5.02
N SER A 108 -4.31 -9.37 -5.79
CA SER A 108 -4.88 -10.72 -5.95
C SER A 108 -4.62 -11.64 -4.76
N LEU A 109 -3.76 -11.24 -3.81
CA LEU A 109 -3.57 -12.03 -2.59
C LEU A 109 -4.86 -12.07 -1.75
N PRO A 110 -5.15 -13.23 -1.12
CA PRO A 110 -6.34 -13.39 -0.30
C PRO A 110 -6.51 -12.29 0.75
N GLY A 111 -7.73 -11.80 0.92
CA GLY A 111 -8.09 -10.77 1.91
C GLY A 111 -7.77 -9.32 1.51
N ARG A 112 -6.96 -9.07 0.48
CA ARG A 112 -6.59 -7.70 0.09
C ARG A 112 -7.74 -6.92 -0.52
N LEU A 113 -8.49 -7.54 -1.42
CA LEU A 113 -9.67 -6.91 -2.02
C LEU A 113 -10.75 -6.63 -0.97
N SER A 114 -10.97 -7.59 -0.06
CA SER A 114 -11.90 -7.43 1.07
C SER A 114 -11.51 -6.25 1.96
N LEU A 115 -10.23 -6.10 2.31
CA LEU A 115 -9.76 -4.95 3.09
C LEU A 115 -9.94 -3.63 2.32
N ALA A 116 -9.62 -3.59 1.03
CA ALA A 116 -9.81 -2.40 0.21
C ALA A 116 -11.30 -2.01 0.15
N GLY A 117 -12.20 -2.97 -0.04
CA GLY A 117 -13.65 -2.76 -0.01
C GLY A 117 -14.13 -2.19 1.32
N THR A 118 -13.64 -2.72 2.44
CA THR A 118 -13.96 -2.16 3.78
C THR A 118 -13.51 -0.72 3.93
N MET A 119 -12.36 -0.35 3.38
CA MET A 119 -11.87 1.04 3.45
C MET A 119 -12.71 2.03 2.65
N LEU A 120 -13.57 1.56 1.75
CA LEU A 120 -14.52 2.39 0.99
C LEU A 120 -15.88 2.54 1.70
N GLN A 121 -16.13 1.79 2.77
CA GLN A 121 -17.40 1.87 3.51
C GLN A 121 -17.45 3.14 4.37
N ASP A 122 -18.61 3.80 4.42
CA ASP A 122 -18.82 5.00 5.23
C ASP A 122 -18.68 4.72 6.74
N SER A 123 -18.99 3.48 7.17
CA SER A 123 -18.84 3.03 8.56
C SER A 123 -17.39 2.87 9.01
N THR A 124 -16.41 2.90 8.10
CA THR A 124 -15.00 2.78 8.47
C THR A 124 -14.48 4.02 9.16
N ALA A 125 -13.89 3.84 10.35
CA ALA A 125 -13.31 4.93 11.12
C ALA A 125 -12.29 5.75 10.29
N PRO A 126 -12.39 7.09 10.29
CA PRO A 126 -11.51 7.95 9.48
C PRO A 126 -10.02 7.69 9.71
N GLU A 127 -9.62 7.42 10.96
CA GLU A 127 -8.22 7.14 11.33
C GLU A 127 -7.72 5.83 10.71
N ALA A 128 -8.55 4.79 10.66
CA ALA A 128 -8.21 3.53 10.03
C ALA A 128 -8.03 3.70 8.52
N ARG A 129 -8.92 4.45 7.88
CA ARG A 129 -8.84 4.81 6.45
C ARG A 129 -7.56 5.60 6.16
N THR A 130 -7.26 6.62 6.95
CA THR A 130 -6.05 7.45 6.80
C THR A 130 -4.78 6.60 6.92
N ARG A 131 -4.71 5.68 7.89
CA ARG A 131 -3.56 4.78 8.04
C ARG A 131 -3.42 3.81 6.87
N TYR A 132 -4.51 3.23 6.40
CA TYR A 132 -4.50 2.37 5.23
C TYR A 132 -4.01 3.13 3.99
N GLN A 133 -4.53 4.33 3.76
CA GLN A 133 -4.08 5.20 2.67
C GLN A 133 -2.58 5.50 2.76
N ALA A 134 -2.09 5.88 3.94
CA ALA A 134 -0.68 6.22 4.15
C ALA A 134 0.26 5.02 3.96
N ARG A 135 -0.13 3.83 4.41
CA ARG A 135 0.74 2.65 4.44
C ARG A 135 0.65 1.76 3.20
N VAL A 136 -0.52 1.69 2.56
CA VAL A 136 -0.78 0.78 1.45
C VAL A 136 -0.89 1.52 0.12
N ILE A 137 -1.72 2.57 0.08
CA ILE A 137 -2.05 3.24 -1.18
C ILE A 137 -0.97 4.25 -1.60
N ALA A 138 -0.59 5.15 -0.69
CA ALA A 138 0.32 6.25 -1.01
C ALA A 138 1.72 5.81 -1.48
N PRO A 139 2.37 4.76 -0.92
CA PRO A 139 3.67 4.32 -1.41
C PRO A 139 3.63 3.89 -2.88
N ARG A 140 2.61 3.13 -3.29
CA ARG A 140 2.45 2.69 -4.69
C ARG A 140 2.17 3.86 -5.61
N ARG A 141 1.24 4.74 -5.24
CA ARG A 141 0.94 5.93 -6.05
C ARG A 141 2.17 6.80 -6.25
N ARG A 142 3.03 6.94 -5.24
CA ARG A 142 4.32 7.67 -5.37
C ARG A 142 5.27 6.99 -6.36
N ARG A 143 5.39 5.65 -6.36
CA ARG A 143 6.26 4.94 -7.31
C ARG A 143 5.77 5.13 -8.75
N ILE A 144 4.48 4.91 -9.00
CA ILE A 144 3.90 5.13 -10.34
C ILE A 144 4.11 6.58 -10.79
N ARG A 145 3.87 7.55 -9.89
CA ARG A 145 4.09 8.97 -10.19
C ARG A 145 5.55 9.25 -10.54
N ALA A 146 6.51 8.74 -9.76
CA ALA A 146 7.93 8.96 -10.02
C ALA A 146 8.38 8.38 -11.37
N ILE A 147 7.82 7.23 -11.80
CA ILE A 147 8.06 6.67 -13.12
C ILE A 147 7.56 7.62 -14.22
N LEU A 148 6.35 8.16 -14.08
CA LEU A 148 5.75 9.07 -15.05
C LEU A 148 6.46 10.44 -15.06
N GLU A 149 6.84 11.00 -13.92
CA GLU A 149 7.64 12.23 -13.80
C GLU A 149 9.00 12.08 -14.50
N ARG A 150 9.64 10.91 -14.35
CA ARG A 150 10.86 10.61 -15.09
C ARG A 150 10.60 10.57 -16.59
N ALA A 151 9.51 9.97 -17.04
CA ALA A 151 9.13 9.92 -18.45
C ALA A 151 8.89 11.34 -19.02
N GLN A 152 8.27 12.24 -18.26
CA GLN A 152 8.13 13.66 -18.63
C GLN A 152 9.49 14.34 -18.76
N THR A 153 10.39 14.13 -17.78
CA THR A 153 11.73 14.71 -17.78
C THR A 153 12.55 14.26 -19.00
N LEU A 154 12.36 13.01 -19.43
CA LEU A 154 12.99 12.45 -20.62
C LEU A 154 12.29 12.83 -21.94
N GLY A 155 11.16 13.56 -21.88
CA GLY A 155 10.39 13.93 -23.08
C GLY A 155 9.69 12.75 -23.76
N LEU A 156 9.48 11.65 -23.05
CA LEU A 156 8.84 10.43 -23.54
C LEU A 156 7.32 10.49 -23.50
N ILE A 157 6.77 11.36 -22.65
CA ILE A 157 5.34 11.72 -22.57
C ILE A 157 5.20 13.24 -22.51
N ASP A 158 3.98 13.74 -22.66
CA ASP A 158 3.73 15.18 -22.70
C ASP A 158 4.08 15.85 -21.36
N ALA A 159 4.70 17.03 -21.43
CA ALA A 159 5.13 17.79 -20.26
C ALA A 159 3.93 18.30 -19.42
N ASP A 160 2.77 18.44 -20.03
CA ASP A 160 1.50 18.89 -19.43
C ASP A 160 0.52 17.73 -19.17
N ALA A 161 0.97 16.46 -19.31
CA ALA A 161 0.13 15.30 -18.99
C ALA A 161 -0.34 15.33 -17.53
N ASP A 162 -1.64 15.08 -17.33
CA ASP A 162 -2.22 14.98 -15.99
C ASP A 162 -1.79 13.68 -15.29
N LEU A 163 -0.71 13.76 -14.52
CA LEU A 163 -0.16 12.61 -13.81
C LEU A 163 -1.07 12.10 -12.68
N ASP A 164 -1.95 12.91 -12.11
CA ASP A 164 -2.91 12.46 -11.08
C ASP A 164 -3.95 11.54 -11.70
N VAL A 165 -4.47 11.90 -12.86
CA VAL A 165 -5.37 11.04 -13.64
C VAL A 165 -4.63 9.80 -14.11
N ALA A 166 -3.43 9.92 -14.69
CA ALA A 166 -2.64 8.79 -15.17
C ALA A 166 -2.35 7.74 -14.07
N VAL A 167 -1.92 8.17 -12.89
CA VAL A 167 -1.71 7.31 -11.71
C VAL A 167 -3.00 6.61 -11.28
N THR A 168 -4.14 7.31 -11.35
CA THR A 168 -5.44 6.76 -10.98
C THR A 168 -5.92 5.73 -12.01
N MET A 169 -5.76 5.99 -13.29
CA MET A 169 -6.09 5.06 -14.38
C MET A 169 -5.31 3.75 -14.26
N GLY A 170 -4.02 3.83 -13.90
CA GLY A 170 -3.14 2.67 -13.78
C GLY A 170 -3.71 1.58 -12.86
N THR A 171 -4.11 1.93 -11.64
CA THR A 171 -4.62 0.95 -10.67
C THR A 171 -6.15 0.85 -10.67
N GLY A 172 -6.85 1.94 -11.03
CA GLY A 172 -8.31 2.01 -11.00
C GLY A 172 -8.99 1.03 -11.95
N SER A 173 -8.39 0.79 -13.11
CA SER A 173 -8.93 -0.15 -14.11
C SER A 173 -9.02 -1.60 -13.58
N TRP A 174 -8.11 -2.01 -12.69
CA TRP A 174 -8.16 -3.31 -12.03
C TRP A 174 -9.38 -3.43 -11.09
N TYR A 175 -9.58 -2.41 -10.24
CA TYR A 175 -10.72 -2.40 -9.31
C TYR A 175 -12.06 -2.33 -10.05
N ALA A 176 -12.13 -1.55 -11.14
CA ALA A 176 -13.33 -1.48 -11.97
C ALA A 176 -13.71 -2.85 -12.57
N ARG A 177 -12.73 -3.61 -13.06
CA ARG A 177 -12.95 -4.98 -13.55
C ARG A 177 -13.40 -5.92 -12.43
N ALA A 178 -12.73 -5.90 -11.29
CA ALA A 178 -13.12 -6.73 -10.15
C ALA A 178 -14.55 -6.45 -9.68
N LEU A 179 -14.99 -5.19 -9.70
CA LEU A 179 -16.37 -4.81 -9.38
C LEU A 179 -17.38 -5.28 -10.43
N ALA A 180 -16.96 -5.36 -11.70
CA ALA A 180 -17.79 -5.91 -12.78
C ALA A 180 -17.86 -7.44 -12.78
N GLY A 181 -17.10 -8.11 -11.90
CA GLY A 181 -17.03 -9.58 -11.87
C GLY A 181 -16.08 -10.17 -12.93
N ASP A 182 -15.24 -9.33 -13.55
CA ASP A 182 -14.28 -9.74 -14.56
C ASP A 182 -12.90 -9.95 -13.95
N ASP A 183 -12.30 -11.12 -14.09
CA ASP A 183 -10.92 -11.33 -13.73
C ASP A 183 -9.98 -10.57 -14.68
N PRO A 184 -9.03 -9.80 -14.16
CA PRO A 184 -8.03 -9.15 -15.00
C PRO A 184 -7.18 -10.20 -15.75
N PRO A 185 -7.03 -10.08 -17.09
CA PRO A 185 -6.24 -11.04 -17.84
C PRO A 185 -4.75 -10.93 -17.47
N PRO A 186 -3.94 -11.99 -17.73
CA PRO A 186 -2.51 -12.00 -17.39
C PRO A 186 -1.72 -10.83 -18.00
N ASP A 187 -2.13 -10.35 -19.18
CA ASP A 187 -1.51 -9.23 -19.90
C ASP A 187 -2.04 -7.85 -19.49
N TRP A 188 -2.94 -7.79 -18.49
CA TRP A 188 -3.52 -6.54 -17.99
C TRP A 188 -2.46 -5.48 -17.62
N PRO A 189 -1.32 -5.80 -16.96
CA PRO A 189 -0.32 -4.80 -16.60
C PRO A 189 0.28 -4.10 -17.82
N ALA A 190 0.71 -4.87 -18.80
CA ALA A 190 1.33 -4.33 -20.02
C ALA A 190 0.32 -3.52 -20.85
N ARG A 191 -0.91 -4.02 -21.00
CA ARG A 191 -1.99 -3.30 -21.72
C ARG A 191 -2.36 -2.00 -21.04
N THR A 192 -2.47 -2.02 -19.70
CA THR A 192 -2.83 -0.83 -18.94
C THR A 192 -1.69 0.19 -18.97
N ALA A 193 -0.43 -0.25 -18.81
CA ALA A 193 0.73 0.62 -18.94
C ALA A 193 0.76 1.32 -20.32
N ALA A 194 0.57 0.57 -21.41
CA ALA A 194 0.54 1.11 -22.75
C ALA A 194 -0.63 2.10 -22.97
N LEU A 195 -1.80 1.85 -22.37
CA LEU A 195 -2.94 2.78 -22.46
C LEU A 195 -2.69 4.08 -21.69
N VAL A 196 -2.19 3.98 -20.44
CA VAL A 196 -1.81 5.14 -19.62
C VAL A 196 -0.73 5.95 -20.33
N TRP A 197 0.26 5.27 -20.90
CA TRP A 197 1.35 5.88 -21.63
C TRP A 197 0.86 6.70 -22.84
N ARG A 198 0.02 6.11 -23.68
CA ARG A 198 -0.57 6.82 -24.83
C ARG A 198 -1.48 7.97 -24.40
N ALA A 199 -2.28 7.78 -23.34
CA ALA A 199 -3.11 8.85 -22.79
C ALA A 199 -2.28 10.05 -22.29
N ALA A 200 -1.05 9.79 -21.84
CA ALA A 200 -0.07 10.81 -21.45
C ALA A 200 0.76 11.35 -22.65
N GLY A 201 0.41 11.03 -23.90
CA GLY A 201 1.09 11.53 -25.10
C GLY A 201 2.34 10.71 -25.51
N GLY A 202 2.62 9.59 -24.84
CA GLY A 202 3.76 8.73 -25.17
C GLY A 202 3.47 7.82 -26.38
N ALA A 203 4.49 7.58 -27.20
CA ALA A 203 4.45 6.61 -28.29
C ALA A 203 4.84 5.20 -27.78
N THR A 204 4.24 4.15 -28.35
CA THR A 204 4.60 2.77 -28.12
C THR A 204 5.18 2.16 -29.42
N ALA A 205 5.92 1.07 -29.29
CA ALA A 205 6.51 0.38 -30.48
C ALA A 205 5.46 -0.07 -31.52
N SER A 206 4.19 -0.16 -31.10
CA SER A 206 3.07 -0.53 -31.98
C SER A 206 2.38 0.67 -32.65
N ASP A 207 2.76 1.90 -32.28
CA ASP A 207 2.17 3.10 -32.88
C ASP A 207 2.84 3.38 -34.24
N PRO A 208 2.07 3.76 -35.28
CA PRO A 208 2.66 4.19 -36.53
C PRO A 208 3.56 5.42 -36.30
N PRO A 209 4.67 5.59 -37.05
CA PRO A 209 5.54 6.74 -36.88
C PRO A 209 4.72 8.01 -36.95
N SER A 210 4.76 8.79 -35.86
CA SER A 210 3.98 10.01 -35.68
C SER A 210 4.24 10.97 -36.85
N ALA A 211 3.27 11.11 -37.74
CA ALA A 211 3.23 12.26 -38.63
C ALA A 211 3.15 13.51 -37.72
N ALA A 212 4.14 14.35 -37.83
CA ALA A 212 4.44 15.55 -37.04
C ALA A 212 3.27 16.07 -36.20
N ARG A 213 3.46 16.09 -34.87
CA ARG A 213 2.48 16.64 -33.91
C ARG A 213 1.88 17.92 -34.45
N ARG A 214 0.57 17.92 -34.71
CA ARG A 214 -0.14 19.14 -35.10
C ARG A 214 0.10 20.17 -34.01
N PRO A 215 0.54 21.41 -34.38
CA PRO A 215 0.60 22.50 -33.41
C PRO A 215 -0.79 22.74 -32.81
N PRO A 216 -0.87 23.15 -31.54
CA PRO A 216 -2.14 23.39 -30.87
C PRO A 216 -2.98 24.35 -31.74
N LEU A 217 -4.25 23.99 -31.94
CA LEU A 217 -5.24 24.85 -32.60
C LEU A 217 -5.25 26.20 -31.88
N ARG A 218 -4.75 27.25 -32.52
CA ARG A 218 -4.87 28.61 -32.00
C ARG A 218 -6.36 28.89 -31.79
N ALA A 219 -6.70 29.25 -30.56
CA ALA A 219 -8.02 29.77 -30.24
C ALA A 219 -8.34 30.95 -31.21
N PRO A 220 -9.57 31.03 -31.75
CA PRO A 220 -9.95 32.15 -32.60
C PRO A 220 -9.83 33.43 -31.77
N SER A 221 -9.01 34.36 -32.25
CA SER A 221 -8.87 35.71 -31.71
C SER A 221 -10.26 36.37 -31.73
N ALA A 222 -10.80 36.68 -30.53
CA ALA A 222 -12.01 37.50 -30.44
C ALA A 222 -11.72 38.87 -31.06
N ALA A 223 -12.16 39.03 -32.30
CA ALA A 223 -12.16 40.32 -32.96
C ALA A 223 -13.06 41.27 -32.16
N ARG A 224 -12.47 42.31 -31.61
CA ARG A 224 -13.17 43.46 -31.02
C ARG A 224 -14.07 44.07 -32.07
N ALA A 225 -15.40 44.02 -31.86
CA ALA A 225 -16.33 44.91 -32.50
C ALA A 225 -16.27 46.28 -31.79
N GLN A 226 -15.94 47.29 -32.51
CA GLN A 226 -16.17 48.71 -32.14
C GLN A 226 -17.63 49.06 -32.36
#